data_59da8c85dbb8ba5d5734254f45a83e30
#
_entry.id   59da8c85dbb8ba5d5734254f45a83e30
#
_cell.length_a   1.000
_cell.length_b   1.000
_cell.length_c   1.000
_cell.angle_alpha   90.00
_cell.angle_beta   90.00
_cell.angle_gamma   90.00
#
_symmetry.space_group_name_H-M   'P 1'
#
loop_
_entity.id
_entity.type
_entity.pdbx_description
1 polymer ?
#
loop_
_entity_poly.entity_id
_entity_poly.type
_entity_poly.pdbx_seq_one_letter_code
_entity_poly.pdbx_strand_id
1 'polypeptide(L)'
;MIKILKNFYCIEGIDGSGKTSITNKLKTLCNDESRYYFTKEPSNGIIGKMIKEQLMNFENPLKESTFAYLYAADRHDHLYKKVEY
;
A
#
# COMPACT_ATOMS: atom_id res chain seq x y z
N MET A 1 11.15 2.79 -6.28
CA MET A 1 11.32 4.19 -5.82
C MET A 1 11.07 4.26 -4.31
N ILE A 2 11.86 5.05 -3.62
CA ILE A 2 11.64 5.32 -2.18
C ILE A 2 11.25 6.78 -2.04
N LYS A 3 10.10 7.00 -1.44
CA LYS A 3 9.61 8.34 -1.14
C LYS A 3 9.73 8.59 0.35
N ILE A 4 10.34 9.71 0.73
CA ILE A 4 10.60 10.03 2.13
C ILE A 4 9.80 11.26 2.53
N LEU A 5 8.95 11.11 3.53
CA LEU A 5 8.37 12.18 4.30
C LEU A 5 8.92 12.06 5.71
N LYS A 6 8.73 13.06 6.56
CA LYS A 6 9.23 13.00 7.94
C LYS A 6 8.69 11.74 8.62
N ASN A 7 9.61 10.84 8.99
CA ASN A 7 9.29 9.56 9.66
C ASN A 7 8.38 8.63 8.84
N PHE A 8 8.32 8.84 7.53
CA PHE A 8 7.50 8.04 6.63
C PHE A 8 8.32 7.62 5.42
N TYR A 9 8.34 6.32 5.13
CA TYR A 9 9.08 5.75 4.00
C TYR A 9 8.14 4.92 3.15
N CYS A 10 8.14 5.16 1.84
CA CYS A 10 7.32 4.41 0.90
C CYS A 10 8.22 3.69 -0.10
N ILE A 11 8.03 2.37 -0.22
CA ILE A 11 8.75 1.54 -1.19
C ILE A 11 7.76 1.16 -2.28
N GLU A 12 8.06 1.54 -3.51
CA GLU A 12 7.24 1.25 -4.67
C GLU A 12 8.02 0.41 -5.67
N GLY A 13 7.31 -0.43 -6.39
CA GLY A 13 7.88 -1.25 -7.45
C GLY A 13 6.83 -2.16 -8.03
N ILE A 14 7.11 -2.66 -9.24
CA ILE A 14 6.25 -3.65 -9.88
C ILE A 14 6.40 -5.01 -9.18
N ASP A 15 5.42 -5.87 -9.35
CA ASP A 15 5.48 -7.22 -8.80
C ASP A 15 6.73 -7.94 -9.34
N GLY A 16 7.40 -8.66 -8.46
CA GLY A 16 8.63 -9.36 -8.81
C GLY A 16 9.88 -8.50 -8.77
N SER A 17 9.78 -7.23 -8.33
CA SER A 17 10.93 -6.32 -8.24
C SER A 17 11.76 -6.49 -6.96
N GLY A 18 11.36 -7.42 -6.08
CA GLY A 18 12.06 -7.65 -4.81
C GLY A 18 11.56 -6.78 -3.65
N LYS A 19 10.50 -5.99 -3.85
CA LYS A 19 9.98 -5.13 -2.79
C LYS A 19 9.52 -5.90 -1.55
N THR A 20 8.96 -7.08 -1.72
CA THR A 20 8.53 -7.94 -0.62
C THR A 20 9.73 -8.41 0.20
N SER A 21 10.80 -8.82 -0.47
CA SER A 21 12.03 -9.26 0.20
C SER A 21 12.66 -8.13 0.99
N ILE A 22 12.71 -6.93 0.41
CA ILE A 22 13.23 -5.73 1.08
C ILE A 22 12.39 -5.40 2.30
N THR A 23 11.06 -5.41 2.16
CA THR A 23 10.14 -5.09 3.24
C THR A 23 10.28 -6.09 4.40
N ASN A 24 10.36 -7.37 4.10
CA ASN A 24 10.53 -8.41 5.11
C ASN A 24 11.86 -8.27 5.86
N LYS A 25 12.91 -7.91 5.15
CA LYS A 25 14.22 -7.66 5.77
C LYS A 25 14.16 -6.45 6.69
N LEU A 26 13.49 -5.38 6.27
CA LEU A 26 13.31 -4.20 7.11
C LEU A 26 12.49 -4.51 8.36
N LYS A 27 11.45 -5.33 8.26
CA LYS A 27 10.67 -5.77 9.41
C LYS A 27 11.53 -6.53 10.42
N THR A 28 12.47 -7.33 9.94
CA THR A 28 13.40 -8.05 10.81
C THR A 28 14.35 -7.10 11.54
N LEU A 29 14.84 -6.07 10.84
CA LEU A 29 15.76 -5.09 11.41
C LEU A 29 15.07 -4.07 12.30
N CYS A 30 13.81 -3.73 11.98
CA CYS A 30 13.03 -2.71 12.68
C CYS A 30 11.83 -3.37 13.35
N ASN A 31 12.10 -4.19 14.37
CA ASN A 31 11.08 -5.02 14.99
C ASN A 31 10.42 -4.42 16.25
N ASP A 32 10.72 -3.18 16.57
CA ASP A 32 10.10 -2.49 17.70
C ASP A 32 8.78 -1.87 17.27
N GLU A 33 7.66 -2.54 17.57
CA GLU A 33 6.33 -2.11 17.17
C GLU A 33 5.90 -0.77 17.75
N SER A 34 6.53 -0.31 18.82
CA SER A 34 6.27 1.01 19.40
C SER A 34 6.87 2.14 18.57
N ARG A 35 7.85 1.83 17.72
CA ARG A 35 8.59 2.81 16.92
C ARG A 35 8.33 2.70 15.44
N TYR A 36 7.95 1.51 14.95
CA TYR A 36 7.81 1.23 13.52
C TYR A 36 6.45 0.63 13.22
N TYR A 37 5.79 1.18 12.21
CA TYR A 37 4.52 0.68 11.72
C TYR A 37 4.67 0.36 10.24
N PHE A 38 4.49 -0.91 9.90
CA PHE A 38 4.57 -1.38 8.51
C PHE A 38 3.16 -1.54 7.95
N THR A 39 2.95 -1.00 6.76
CA THR A 39 1.68 -1.08 6.09
C THR A 39 1.90 -1.18 4.58
N LYS A 40 0.84 -1.42 3.84
CA LYS A 40 0.92 -1.53 2.38
C LYS A 40 -0.37 -1.05 1.72
N GLU A 41 -0.29 -0.82 0.42
CA GLU A 41 -1.44 -0.47 -0.41
C GLU A 41 -1.52 -1.42 -1.61
N PRO A 42 -2.70 -1.86 -2.07
CA PRO A 42 -4.00 -1.46 -1.52
C PRO A 42 -4.14 -1.86 -0.04
N SER A 43 -4.77 -0.98 0.73
CA SER A 43 -4.89 -1.19 2.17
C SER A 43 -5.93 -2.27 2.51
N ASN A 44 -6.07 -2.57 3.80
CA ASN A 44 -7.12 -3.48 4.29
C ASN A 44 -8.41 -2.73 4.64
N GLY A 45 -8.50 -1.44 4.31
CA GLY A 45 -9.70 -0.66 4.47
C GLY A 45 -10.75 -0.98 3.42
N ILE A 46 -11.89 -0.29 3.48
CA ILE A 46 -13.03 -0.54 2.59
C ILE A 46 -12.63 -0.37 1.12
N ILE A 47 -11.92 0.70 0.80
CA ILE A 47 -11.54 1.01 -0.58
C ILE A 47 -10.47 0.02 -1.06
N GLY A 48 -9.49 -0.29 -0.23
CA GLY A 48 -8.46 -1.26 -0.57
C GLY A 48 -9.02 -2.66 -0.83
N LYS A 49 -10.00 -3.09 -0.03
CA LYS A 49 -10.69 -4.36 -0.27
C LYS A 49 -11.43 -4.36 -1.59
N MET A 50 -12.10 -3.26 -1.93
CA MET A 50 -12.78 -3.11 -3.21
C MET A 50 -11.80 -3.24 -4.37
N ILE A 51 -10.65 -2.60 -4.28
CA ILE A 51 -9.61 -2.69 -5.32
C ILE A 51 -9.19 -4.15 -5.50
N LYS A 52 -8.91 -4.86 -4.42
CA LYS A 52 -8.47 -6.26 -4.48
C LYS A 52 -9.52 -7.15 -5.15
N GLU A 53 -10.78 -6.96 -4.82
CA GLU A 53 -11.89 -7.68 -5.44
C GLU A 53 -11.98 -7.40 -6.93
N GLN A 54 -11.89 -6.14 -7.33
CA GLN A 54 -11.99 -5.75 -8.73
C GLN A 54 -10.79 -6.19 -9.57
N LEU A 55 -9.62 -6.29 -8.97
CA LEU A 55 -8.44 -6.84 -9.66
C LEU A 55 -8.64 -8.30 -10.04
N MET A 56 -9.48 -9.04 -9.31
CA MET A 56 -9.78 -10.43 -9.60
C MET A 56 -11.00 -10.60 -10.51
N ASN A 57 -11.64 -9.53 -10.92
CA ASN A 57 -12.81 -9.57 -11.79
C ASN A 57 -12.38 -9.52 -13.26
N PHE A 58 -12.09 -10.68 -13.84
CA PHE A 58 -11.60 -10.76 -15.21
C PHE A 58 -12.72 -10.73 -16.26
N GLU A 59 -13.97 -10.99 -15.86
CA GLU A 59 -15.11 -10.98 -16.78
C GLU A 59 -15.59 -9.58 -17.12
N ASN A 60 -15.54 -8.68 -16.16
CA ASN A 60 -16.01 -7.29 -16.32
C ASN A 60 -15.05 -6.34 -15.59
N PRO A 61 -13.81 -6.20 -16.11
CA PRO A 61 -12.82 -5.41 -15.43
C PRO A 61 -13.13 -3.92 -15.47
N LEU A 62 -12.72 -3.22 -14.42
CA LEU A 62 -12.76 -1.76 -14.40
C LEU A 62 -11.71 -1.20 -15.36
N LYS A 63 -11.95 0.02 -15.86
CA LYS A 63 -10.93 0.74 -16.63
C LYS A 63 -9.70 1.02 -15.79
N GLU A 64 -8.55 1.06 -16.45
CA GLU A 64 -7.29 1.41 -15.78
C GLU A 64 -7.36 2.78 -15.08
N SER A 65 -8.00 3.76 -15.73
CA SER A 65 -8.18 5.08 -15.13
C SER A 65 -9.05 5.03 -13.88
N THR A 66 -10.06 4.15 -13.84
CA THR A 66 -10.89 3.96 -12.65
C THR A 66 -10.07 3.40 -11.50
N PHE A 67 -9.21 2.42 -11.79
CA PHE A 67 -8.28 1.90 -10.78
C PHE A 67 -7.37 3.00 -10.24
N ALA A 68 -6.88 3.89 -11.09
CA ALA A 68 -6.03 4.99 -10.65
C ALA A 68 -6.73 5.87 -9.62
N TYR A 69 -8.01 6.19 -9.86
CA TYR A 69 -8.81 6.96 -8.90
C TYR A 69 -9.05 6.19 -7.61
N LEU A 70 -9.31 4.89 -7.70
CA LEU A 70 -9.51 4.06 -6.50
C LEU A 70 -8.24 3.96 -5.66
N TYR A 71 -7.09 3.80 -6.30
CA TYR A 71 -5.81 3.78 -5.59
C TYR A 71 -5.54 5.11 -4.89
N ALA A 72 -5.85 6.23 -5.55
CA ALA A 72 -5.70 7.54 -4.93
C ALA A 72 -6.62 7.71 -3.72
N ALA A 73 -7.87 7.24 -3.84
CA ALA A 73 -8.83 7.28 -2.74
C ALA A 73 -8.39 6.40 -1.59
N ASP A 74 -7.88 5.21 -1.88
CA ASP A 74 -7.38 4.28 -0.86
C ASP A 74 -6.20 4.88 -0.11
N ARG A 75 -5.27 5.51 -0.83
CA ARG A 75 -4.12 6.16 -0.22
C ARG A 75 -4.55 7.29 0.71
N HIS A 76 -5.48 8.12 0.27
CA HIS A 76 -6.01 9.21 1.07
C HIS A 76 -6.64 8.70 2.38
N ASP A 77 -7.49 7.68 2.27
CA ASP A 77 -8.13 7.07 3.43
C ASP A 77 -7.12 6.39 4.35
N HIS A 78 -6.19 5.66 3.77
CA HIS A 78 -5.15 4.93 4.48
C HIS A 78 -4.24 5.87 5.26
N LEU A 79 -3.76 6.94 4.64
CA LEU A 79 -2.92 7.92 5.31
C LEU A 79 -3.65 8.59 6.47
N TYR A 80 -4.91 8.95 6.27
CA TYR A 80 -5.71 9.57 7.31
C TYR A 80 -5.90 8.65 8.53
N LYS A 81 -6.23 7.38 8.28
CA LYS A 81 -6.58 6.45 9.36
C LYS A 81 -5.38 5.83 10.06
N LYS A 82 -4.28 5.64 9.35
CA LYS A 82 -3.17 4.81 9.83
C LYS A 82 -1.85 5.53 9.95
N VAL A 83 -1.62 6.55 9.15
CA VAL A 83 -0.28 7.15 9.03
C VAL A 83 -0.22 8.57 9.57
N GLU A 84 -1.27 9.36 9.42
CA GLU A 84 -1.30 10.75 9.91
C GLU A 84 -1.52 10.86 11.42
N TYR A 85 -1.87 9.77 12.03
CA TYR A 85 -1.90 9.70 13.46
C TYR A 85 -0.46 9.49 13.97
#